data_c80380074c500e439c31296611be7d65
#
_entry.id   c80380074c500e439c31296611be7d65
#
_cell.length_a   1.000
_cell.length_b   1.000
_cell.length_c   1.000
_cell.angle_alpha   90.00
_cell.angle_beta   90.00
_cell.angle_gamma   90.00
#
_symmetry.space_group_name_H-M   'P 1'
#
loop_
_entity.id
_entity.type
_entity.pdbx_description
1 polymer ?
#
loop_
_entity_poly.entity_id
_entity_poly.type
_entity_poly.pdbx_seq_one_letter_code
_entity_poly.pdbx_strand_id
1 'polypeptide(L)'
;PGAIGPSGLKEKNVVLAISRELKKNLDAAGYKTHLTRNQDVFIPSGVRVATARKLQADLFISVHADAFTSPSARGTGVYALSTSGATSAQAKFLAQTQNASDLIGGVKKVGNVNVDRAILDMTQTASVRDSLVLGKHVLNALGNINKLHKGQVDQAGFAVLKAPDIPSILVETAFISNPEEERLLAGS
;
A
#
# COMPACT_ATOMS: atom_id res chain seq x y z
N PRO A 1 7.47 -11.29 7.49
CA PRO A 1 6.82 -10.10 8.05
C PRO A 1 5.38 -9.99 7.59
N GLY A 2 4.59 -9.19 8.30
CA GLY A 2 3.18 -8.99 8.04
C GLY A 2 2.37 -9.14 9.32
N ALA A 3 1.16 -8.55 9.32
CA ALA A 3 0.28 -8.59 10.47
C ALA A 3 -0.39 -9.96 10.63
N ILE A 4 -0.77 -10.26 11.87
CA ILE A 4 -1.52 -11.47 12.22
C ILE A 4 -2.74 -11.03 13.05
N GLY A 5 -3.92 -11.48 12.63
CA GLY A 5 -5.16 -11.18 13.35
C GLY A 5 -5.32 -11.96 14.63
N PRO A 6 -6.30 -11.59 15.47
CA PRO A 6 -6.51 -12.24 16.78
C PRO A 6 -6.85 -13.72 16.69
N SER A 7 -7.43 -14.20 15.60
CA SER A 7 -7.70 -15.63 15.38
C SER A 7 -6.59 -16.35 14.60
N GLY A 8 -5.50 -15.66 14.27
CA GLY A 8 -4.35 -16.22 13.56
C GLY A 8 -4.35 -16.03 12.06
N LEU A 9 -5.32 -15.30 11.49
CA LEU A 9 -5.31 -14.99 10.06
C LEU A 9 -4.10 -14.11 9.72
N LYS A 10 -3.38 -14.46 8.67
CA LYS A 10 -2.16 -13.74 8.28
C LYS A 10 -2.42 -12.80 7.11
N GLU A 11 -2.00 -11.55 7.27
CA GLU A 11 -2.11 -10.53 6.24
C GLU A 11 -1.56 -10.99 4.89
N LYS A 12 -0.37 -11.60 4.89
CA LYS A 12 0.30 -12.04 3.66
C LYS A 12 -0.56 -12.96 2.80
N ASN A 13 -1.37 -13.81 3.41
CA ASN A 13 -2.26 -14.73 2.69
C ASN A 13 -3.50 -14.02 2.15
N VAL A 14 -4.07 -13.15 2.96
CA VAL A 14 -5.26 -12.36 2.59
C VAL A 14 -4.95 -11.43 1.41
N VAL A 15 -3.88 -10.67 1.51
CA VAL A 15 -3.55 -9.68 0.47
C VAL A 15 -3.10 -10.33 -0.83
N LEU A 16 -2.48 -11.51 -0.76
CA LEU A 16 -2.15 -12.27 -1.96
C LEU A 16 -3.43 -12.73 -2.68
N ALA A 17 -4.41 -13.25 -1.93
CA ALA A 17 -5.70 -13.66 -2.49
C ALA A 17 -6.45 -12.48 -3.12
N ILE A 18 -6.51 -11.34 -2.42
CA ILE A 18 -7.16 -10.12 -2.94
C ILE A 18 -6.44 -9.63 -4.20
N SER A 19 -5.11 -9.61 -4.18
CA SER A 19 -4.32 -9.12 -5.31
C SER A 19 -4.49 -10.01 -6.55
N ARG A 20 -4.58 -11.31 -6.37
CA ARG A 20 -4.85 -12.26 -7.47
C ARG A 20 -6.24 -12.02 -8.08
N GLU A 21 -7.24 -11.79 -7.25
CA GLU A 21 -8.60 -11.50 -7.71
C GLU A 21 -8.66 -10.14 -8.41
N LEU A 22 -7.98 -9.13 -7.87
CA LEU A 22 -7.87 -7.82 -8.50
C LEU A 22 -7.19 -7.92 -9.88
N LYS A 23 -6.10 -8.67 -9.98
CA LYS A 23 -5.42 -8.90 -11.26
C LYS A 23 -6.37 -9.53 -12.28
N LYS A 24 -7.10 -10.57 -11.87
CA LYS A 24 -8.07 -11.26 -12.74
C LYS A 24 -9.11 -10.28 -13.28
N ASN A 25 -9.67 -9.44 -12.42
CA ASN A 25 -10.69 -8.47 -12.82
C ASN A 25 -10.13 -7.35 -13.70
N LEU A 26 -8.94 -6.85 -13.41
CA LEU A 26 -8.29 -5.81 -14.21
C LEU A 26 -7.87 -6.35 -15.58
N ASP A 27 -7.33 -7.55 -15.64
CA ASP A 27 -6.98 -8.18 -16.93
C ASP A 27 -8.24 -8.39 -17.79
N ALA A 28 -9.34 -8.82 -17.19
CA ALA A 28 -10.62 -8.96 -17.88
C ALA A 28 -11.17 -7.64 -18.41
N ALA A 29 -10.86 -6.53 -17.74
CA ALA A 29 -11.25 -5.18 -18.17
C ALA A 29 -10.32 -4.57 -19.21
N GLY A 30 -9.28 -5.30 -19.64
CA GLY A 30 -8.35 -4.85 -20.70
C GLY A 30 -7.05 -4.25 -20.18
N TYR A 31 -6.83 -4.20 -18.87
CA TYR A 31 -5.57 -3.75 -18.29
C TYR A 31 -4.55 -4.89 -18.30
N LYS A 32 -3.27 -4.54 -18.41
CA LYS A 32 -2.17 -5.50 -18.28
C LYS A 32 -1.64 -5.42 -16.85
N THR A 33 -1.95 -6.42 -16.05
CA THR A 33 -1.66 -6.40 -14.61
C THR A 33 -0.55 -7.39 -14.25
N HIS A 34 0.39 -6.94 -13.41
CA HIS A 34 1.48 -7.74 -12.87
C HIS A 34 1.45 -7.73 -11.35
N LEU A 35 1.71 -8.87 -10.74
CA LEU A 35 1.91 -8.98 -9.29
C LEU A 35 3.39 -8.88 -8.96
N THR A 36 3.75 -8.18 -7.88
CA THR A 36 5.14 -8.13 -7.40
C THR A 36 5.58 -9.45 -6.78
N ARG A 37 4.63 -10.24 -6.30
CA ARG A 37 4.84 -11.65 -5.91
C ARG A 37 3.59 -12.47 -6.20
N ASN A 38 3.76 -13.76 -6.43
CA ASN A 38 2.66 -14.69 -6.63
C ASN A 38 2.81 -15.96 -5.77
N GLN A 39 3.62 -15.87 -4.73
CA GLN A 39 3.86 -16.95 -3.78
C GLN A 39 4.28 -16.36 -2.43
N ASP A 40 4.44 -17.19 -1.42
CA ASP A 40 4.80 -16.76 -0.06
C ASP A 40 6.31 -16.43 0.02
N VAL A 41 6.67 -15.28 -0.52
CA VAL A 41 8.03 -14.73 -0.47
C VAL A 41 7.97 -13.27 -0.03
N PHE A 42 9.04 -12.81 0.64
CA PHE A 42 9.19 -11.41 1.00
C PHE A 42 9.91 -10.65 -0.11
N ILE A 43 9.31 -9.56 -0.55
CA ILE A 43 9.91 -8.63 -1.52
C ILE A 43 10.09 -7.28 -0.85
N PRO A 44 11.33 -6.79 -0.68
CA PRO A 44 11.56 -5.46 -0.10
C PRO A 44 10.85 -4.34 -0.87
N SER A 45 10.47 -3.28 -0.16
CA SER A 45 9.75 -2.14 -0.76
C SER A 45 10.48 -1.54 -1.95
N GLY A 46 11.79 -1.36 -1.86
CA GLY A 46 12.60 -0.83 -2.96
C GLY A 46 12.60 -1.71 -4.19
N VAL A 47 12.55 -3.03 -4.01
CA VAL A 47 12.46 -4.01 -5.12
C VAL A 47 11.08 -3.95 -5.77
N ARG A 48 10.03 -3.77 -4.99
CA ARG A 48 8.66 -3.59 -5.54
C ARG A 48 8.59 -2.36 -6.43
N VAL A 49 9.14 -1.25 -5.97
CA VAL A 49 9.24 0.00 -6.75
C VAL A 49 10.06 -0.22 -8.01
N ALA A 50 11.23 -0.84 -7.91
CA ALA A 50 12.09 -1.12 -9.05
C ALA A 50 11.40 -2.03 -10.09
N THR A 51 10.64 -3.02 -9.64
CA THR A 51 9.87 -3.90 -10.52
C THR A 51 8.83 -3.11 -11.30
N ALA A 52 8.07 -2.24 -10.65
CA ALA A 52 7.09 -1.40 -11.32
C ALA A 52 7.73 -0.48 -12.36
N ARG A 53 8.87 0.11 -12.04
CA ARG A 53 9.61 0.98 -12.96
C ARG A 53 10.18 0.21 -14.14
N LYS A 54 10.72 -0.98 -13.92
CA LYS A 54 11.25 -1.86 -14.97
C LYS A 54 10.14 -2.27 -15.96
N LEU A 55 8.94 -2.52 -15.47
CA LEU A 55 7.78 -2.85 -16.27
C LEU A 55 7.15 -1.63 -16.95
N GLN A 56 7.62 -0.42 -16.64
CA GLN A 56 7.05 0.83 -17.11
C GLN A 56 5.54 0.91 -16.80
N ALA A 57 5.18 0.53 -15.58
CA ALA A 57 3.79 0.53 -15.14
C ALA A 57 3.21 1.95 -15.13
N ASP A 58 1.95 2.06 -15.50
CA ASP A 58 1.22 3.33 -15.47
C ASP A 58 0.69 3.65 -14.08
N LEU A 59 0.42 2.64 -13.28
CA LEU A 59 -0.09 2.75 -11.92
C LEU A 59 0.54 1.67 -11.04
N PHE A 60 0.71 1.99 -9.76
CA PHE A 60 1.16 1.04 -8.74
C PHE A 60 0.15 1.01 -7.59
N ILE A 61 -0.31 -0.17 -7.22
CA ILE A 61 -1.25 -0.36 -6.11
C ILE A 61 -0.66 -1.35 -5.12
N SER A 62 -0.46 -0.91 -3.87
CA SER A 62 -0.01 -1.75 -2.77
C SER A 62 -1.23 -2.14 -1.93
N VAL A 63 -1.48 -3.44 -1.81
CA VAL A 63 -2.67 -3.97 -1.10
C VAL A 63 -2.24 -4.46 0.27
N HIS A 64 -2.92 -4.00 1.30
CA HIS A 64 -2.62 -4.28 2.70
C HIS A 64 -3.86 -4.65 3.51
N ALA A 65 -3.64 -5.35 4.61
CA ALA A 65 -4.60 -5.60 5.67
C ALA A 65 -3.82 -5.57 7.00
N ASP A 66 -3.35 -4.38 7.38
CA ASP A 66 -2.46 -4.18 8.50
C ASP A 66 -3.18 -4.29 9.86
N ALA A 67 -2.40 -4.41 10.92
CA ALA A 67 -2.84 -4.27 12.29
C ALA A 67 -2.61 -2.83 12.77
N PHE A 68 -3.47 -2.38 13.68
CA PHE A 68 -3.27 -1.13 14.40
C PHE A 68 -3.21 -1.43 15.90
N THR A 69 -2.71 -0.48 16.69
CA THR A 69 -2.54 -0.65 18.15
C THR A 69 -3.88 -0.79 18.88
N SER A 70 -4.93 -0.16 18.35
CA SER A 70 -6.28 -0.29 18.90
C SER A 70 -7.07 -1.35 18.14
N PRO A 71 -7.62 -2.39 18.81
CA PRO A 71 -8.46 -3.38 18.15
C PRO A 71 -9.78 -2.82 17.60
N SER A 72 -10.15 -1.61 17.99
CA SER A 72 -11.34 -0.93 17.50
C SER A 72 -11.14 -0.25 16.15
N ALA A 73 -9.91 -0.08 15.70
CA ALA A 73 -9.63 0.50 14.38
C ALA A 73 -10.22 -0.39 13.29
N ARG A 74 -11.00 0.22 12.40
CA ARG A 74 -11.71 -0.49 11.34
C ARG A 74 -11.95 0.40 10.13
N GLY A 75 -12.34 -0.22 9.04
CA GLY A 75 -12.70 0.45 7.80
C GLY A 75 -11.59 0.40 6.75
N THR A 76 -12.01 0.60 5.51
CA THR A 76 -11.12 0.64 4.35
C THR A 76 -10.50 2.03 4.21
N GLY A 77 -9.24 2.11 3.84
CA GLY A 77 -8.54 3.37 3.65
C GLY A 77 -7.65 3.36 2.42
N VAL A 78 -7.37 4.55 1.91
CA VAL A 78 -6.43 4.76 0.80
C VAL A 78 -5.39 5.77 1.23
N TYR A 79 -4.13 5.47 0.91
CA TYR A 79 -2.97 6.25 1.32
C TYR A 79 -2.10 6.57 0.11
N ALA A 80 -1.46 7.73 0.14
CA ALA A 80 -0.48 8.17 -0.84
C ALA A 80 0.80 8.60 -0.12
N LEU A 81 1.86 8.83 -0.89
CA LEU A 81 3.13 9.30 -0.36
C LEU A 81 3.03 10.77 0.05
N SER A 82 3.63 11.11 1.19
CA SER A 82 3.97 12.48 1.56
C SER A 82 5.47 12.60 1.76
N THR A 83 6.06 13.64 1.20
CA THR A 83 7.48 13.99 1.40
C THR A 83 7.66 15.07 2.46
N SER A 84 6.56 15.69 2.94
CA SER A 84 6.57 16.80 3.89
C SER A 84 6.01 16.45 5.28
N GLY A 85 5.68 15.19 5.52
CA GLY A 85 5.12 14.73 6.78
C GLY A 85 3.77 14.06 6.62
N ALA A 86 3.37 13.28 7.62
CA ALA A 86 2.12 12.53 7.59
C ALA A 86 0.91 13.45 7.83
N THR A 87 -0.20 13.13 7.16
CA THR A 87 -1.47 13.86 7.35
C THR A 87 -2.24 13.42 8.59
N SER A 88 -1.85 12.30 9.19
CA SER A 88 -2.42 11.83 10.46
C SER A 88 -1.41 10.99 11.23
N ALA A 89 -1.63 10.87 12.55
CA ALA A 89 -0.80 10.01 13.41
C ALA A 89 -0.92 8.54 12.99
N GLN A 90 -2.10 8.10 12.57
CA GLN A 90 -2.32 6.74 12.09
C GLN A 90 -1.55 6.46 10.81
N ALA A 91 -1.59 7.36 9.83
CA ALA A 91 -0.84 7.20 8.59
C ALA A 91 0.67 7.14 8.87
N LYS A 92 1.17 7.97 9.79
CA LYS A 92 2.56 7.93 10.24
C LYS A 92 2.92 6.57 10.85
N PHE A 93 2.07 6.06 11.72
CA PHE A 93 2.28 4.75 12.35
C PHE A 93 2.33 3.63 11.31
N LEU A 94 1.38 3.59 10.38
CA LEU A 94 1.34 2.58 9.32
C LEU A 94 2.59 2.63 8.45
N ALA A 95 3.02 3.82 8.05
CA ALA A 95 4.22 4.00 7.25
C ALA A 95 5.47 3.50 8.00
N GLN A 96 5.61 3.85 9.27
CA GLN A 96 6.73 3.41 10.09
C GLN A 96 6.75 1.89 10.25
N THR A 97 5.60 1.28 10.50
CA THR A 97 5.47 -0.17 10.67
C THR A 97 5.79 -0.91 9.37
N GLN A 98 5.27 -0.46 8.25
CA GLN A 98 5.53 -1.08 6.95
C GLN A 98 6.98 -0.90 6.51
N ASN A 99 7.55 0.29 6.70
CA ASN A 99 8.95 0.54 6.37
C ASN A 99 9.89 -0.30 7.23
N ALA A 100 9.55 -0.53 8.50
CA ALA A 100 10.31 -1.38 9.40
C ALA A 100 10.32 -2.85 8.94
N SER A 101 9.35 -3.30 8.17
CA SER A 101 9.32 -4.65 7.61
C SER A 101 10.52 -4.93 6.69
N ASP A 102 11.02 -3.92 5.99
CA ASP A 102 12.21 -4.05 5.16
C ASP A 102 13.44 -4.40 6.00
N LEU A 103 13.57 -3.82 7.20
CA LEU A 103 14.66 -4.12 8.13
C LEU A 103 14.55 -5.55 8.67
N ILE A 104 13.34 -6.00 8.98
CA ILE A 104 13.07 -7.39 9.39
C ILE A 104 13.44 -8.37 8.27
N GLY A 105 13.17 -8.00 7.01
CA GLY A 105 13.53 -8.77 5.83
C GLY A 105 15.02 -8.71 5.47
N GLY A 106 15.86 -8.04 6.26
CA GLY A 106 17.30 -7.99 6.08
C GLY A 106 17.81 -6.88 5.16
N VAL A 107 16.98 -5.93 4.80
CA VAL A 107 17.38 -4.78 3.97
C VAL A 107 18.16 -3.80 4.84
N LYS A 108 19.40 -3.50 4.46
CA LYS A 108 20.21 -2.49 5.13
C LYS A 108 19.85 -1.10 4.62
N LYS A 109 19.87 -0.11 5.53
CA LYS A 109 19.81 1.30 5.11
C LYS A 109 21.03 1.60 4.25
N VAL A 110 20.82 1.92 2.98
CA VAL A 110 21.86 2.35 2.08
C VAL A 110 22.06 3.85 2.26
N GLY A 111 23.29 4.28 2.49
CA GLY A 111 23.62 5.70 2.60
C GLY A 111 23.45 6.44 1.28
N ASN A 112 23.47 7.75 1.36
CA ASN A 112 23.18 8.72 0.30
C ASN A 112 23.69 8.35 -1.08
N VAL A 113 22.77 8.33 -2.02
CA VAL A 113 23.09 8.42 -3.43
C VAL A 113 22.95 9.89 -3.83
N ASN A 114 24.04 10.50 -4.28
CA ASN A 114 24.02 11.83 -4.90
C ASN A 114 23.35 11.70 -6.27
N VAL A 115 22.05 11.79 -6.27
CA VAL A 115 21.25 11.91 -7.49
C VAL A 115 20.81 13.36 -7.59
N ASP A 116 20.51 13.81 -8.80
CA ASP A 116 19.97 15.14 -9.06
C ASP A 116 18.60 15.28 -8.37
N ARG A 117 18.64 15.66 -7.09
CA ARG A 117 17.47 15.71 -6.21
C ARG A 117 16.38 16.60 -6.74
N ALA A 118 16.74 17.69 -7.42
CA ALA A 118 15.74 18.65 -7.91
C ALA A 118 14.82 18.04 -8.96
N ILE A 119 15.36 17.26 -9.91
CA ILE A 119 14.57 16.59 -10.95
C ILE A 119 13.72 15.48 -10.35
N LEU A 120 14.30 14.67 -9.45
CA LEU A 120 13.57 13.61 -8.76
C LEU A 120 12.42 14.17 -7.92
N ASP A 121 12.68 15.25 -7.18
CA ASP A 121 11.67 15.89 -6.33
C ASP A 121 10.52 16.45 -7.17
N MET A 122 10.80 17.08 -8.32
CA MET A 122 9.78 17.59 -9.22
C MET A 122 8.93 16.46 -9.81
N THR A 123 9.55 15.39 -10.28
CA THR A 123 8.85 14.22 -10.83
C THR A 123 8.00 13.54 -9.75
N GLN A 124 8.54 13.41 -8.54
CA GLN A 124 7.83 12.82 -7.42
C GLN A 124 6.64 13.69 -6.98
N THR A 125 6.78 15.01 -7.02
CA THR A 125 5.67 15.94 -6.71
C THR A 125 4.51 15.75 -7.68
N ALA A 126 4.79 15.64 -8.98
CA ALA A 126 3.77 15.37 -9.99
C ALA A 126 3.11 13.99 -9.77
N SER A 127 3.91 12.98 -9.47
CA SER A 127 3.43 11.62 -9.20
C SER A 127 2.56 11.56 -7.94
N VAL A 128 2.92 12.29 -6.88
CA VAL A 128 2.10 12.39 -5.66
C VAL A 128 0.75 13.03 -5.98
N ARG A 129 0.74 14.09 -6.78
CA ARG A 129 -0.51 14.75 -7.19
C ARG A 129 -1.42 13.80 -7.96
N ASP A 130 -0.88 13.06 -8.93
CA ASP A 130 -1.62 12.06 -9.69
C ASP A 130 -2.08 10.90 -8.80
N SER A 131 -1.26 10.52 -7.82
CA SER A 131 -1.61 9.50 -6.83
C SER A 131 -2.80 9.92 -5.98
N LEU A 132 -2.88 11.19 -5.59
CA LEU A 132 -4.02 11.70 -4.81
C LEU A 132 -5.31 11.68 -5.64
N VAL A 133 -5.25 12.00 -6.92
CA VAL A 133 -6.41 11.91 -7.83
C VAL A 133 -6.87 10.47 -7.96
N LEU A 134 -5.95 9.55 -8.25
CA LEU A 134 -6.25 8.12 -8.32
C LEU A 134 -6.83 7.61 -7.00
N GLY A 135 -6.20 7.97 -5.89
CA GLY A 135 -6.61 7.54 -4.54
C GLY A 135 -8.03 7.99 -4.20
N LYS A 136 -8.38 9.21 -4.58
CA LYS A 136 -9.73 9.74 -4.35
C LYS A 136 -10.79 8.92 -5.10
N HIS A 137 -10.53 8.59 -6.37
CA HIS A 137 -11.46 7.77 -7.15
C HIS A 137 -11.61 6.37 -6.57
N VAL A 138 -10.50 5.74 -6.18
CA VAL A 138 -10.51 4.41 -5.56
C VAL A 138 -11.24 4.44 -4.22
N LEU A 139 -10.96 5.44 -3.38
CA LEU A 139 -11.61 5.58 -2.09
C LEU A 139 -13.13 5.74 -2.23
N ASN A 140 -13.58 6.56 -3.16
CA ASN A 140 -15.01 6.76 -3.43
C ASN A 140 -15.69 5.46 -3.88
N ALA A 141 -15.03 4.69 -4.73
CA ALA A 141 -15.55 3.39 -5.18
C ALA A 141 -15.62 2.38 -4.02
N LEU A 142 -14.59 2.33 -3.18
CA LEU A 142 -14.55 1.44 -2.01
C LEU A 142 -15.58 1.80 -0.96
N GLY A 143 -15.93 3.09 -0.82
CA GLY A 143 -16.96 3.55 0.10
C GLY A 143 -18.36 3.03 -0.22
N ASN A 144 -18.60 2.57 -1.44
CA ASN A 144 -19.85 1.93 -1.83
C ASN A 144 -19.91 0.45 -1.44
N ILE A 145 -18.78 -0.16 -1.09
CA ILE A 145 -18.66 -1.59 -0.82
C ILE A 145 -18.47 -1.86 0.67
N ASN A 146 -17.71 -1.02 1.36
CA ASN A 146 -17.37 -1.20 2.76
C ASN A 146 -17.30 0.14 3.47
N LYS A 147 -17.39 0.11 4.80
CA LYS A 147 -17.22 1.31 5.63
C LYS A 147 -15.79 1.83 5.49
N LEU A 148 -15.66 3.13 5.24
CA LEU A 148 -14.35 3.77 5.17
C LEU A 148 -13.84 4.10 6.58
N HIS A 149 -12.52 3.93 6.77
CA HIS A 149 -11.86 4.39 8.00
C HIS A 149 -11.84 5.91 8.07
N LYS A 150 -11.49 6.56 6.94
CA LYS A 150 -11.59 8.00 6.73
C LYS A 150 -12.17 8.29 5.35
N GLY A 151 -12.90 9.39 5.25
CA GLY A 151 -13.52 9.82 4.00
C GLY A 151 -12.57 10.52 3.03
N GLN A 152 -11.27 10.54 3.29
CA GLN A 152 -10.26 11.19 2.46
C GLN A 152 -8.99 10.35 2.39
N VAL A 153 -8.18 10.59 1.37
CA VAL A 153 -6.87 9.96 1.20
C VAL A 153 -5.91 10.53 2.24
N ASP A 154 -5.29 9.66 3.03
CA ASP A 154 -4.23 10.01 3.96
C ASP A 154 -2.85 9.89 3.29
N GLN A 155 -1.85 10.55 3.85
CA GLN A 155 -0.50 10.56 3.30
C GLN A 155 0.54 10.37 4.41
N ALA A 156 1.61 9.66 4.06
CA ALA A 156 2.79 9.51 4.92
C ALA A 156 4.01 9.06 4.09
N GLY A 157 5.14 8.86 4.74
CA GLY A 157 6.39 8.48 4.09
C GLY A 157 6.50 7.00 3.77
N PHE A 158 5.55 6.43 3.06
CA PHE A 158 5.57 5.01 2.68
C PHE A 158 6.68 4.72 1.67
N ALA A 159 7.65 3.90 2.06
CA ALA A 159 8.78 3.52 1.19
C ALA A 159 8.32 2.84 -0.10
N VAL A 160 7.27 2.00 -0.02
CA VAL A 160 6.75 1.28 -1.17
C VAL A 160 6.08 2.19 -2.22
N LEU A 161 5.76 3.44 -1.86
CA LEU A 161 5.13 4.40 -2.76
C LEU A 161 6.12 5.41 -3.37
N LYS A 162 7.41 5.17 -3.23
CA LYS A 162 8.45 6.12 -3.66
C LYS A 162 8.90 5.96 -5.12
N ALA A 163 8.04 5.47 -6.00
CA ALA A 163 8.31 5.53 -7.44
C ALA A 163 8.10 6.98 -7.92
N PRO A 164 9.15 7.70 -8.36
CA PRO A 164 9.01 9.12 -8.66
C PRO A 164 8.20 9.40 -9.92
N ASP A 165 8.06 8.44 -10.79
CA ASP A 165 7.47 8.56 -12.12
C ASP A 165 6.18 7.72 -12.30
N ILE A 166 5.69 7.10 -11.23
CA ILE A 166 4.49 6.24 -11.29
C ILE A 166 3.50 6.66 -10.21
N PRO A 167 2.26 7.04 -10.57
CA PRO A 167 1.21 7.24 -9.58
C PRO A 167 1.01 5.99 -8.74
N SER A 168 1.10 6.13 -7.43
CA SER A 168 1.16 5.01 -6.49
C SER A 168 0.23 5.25 -5.32
N ILE A 169 -0.58 4.24 -4.99
CA ILE A 169 -1.45 4.27 -3.82
C ILE A 169 -1.29 2.98 -3.01
N LEU A 170 -1.60 3.09 -1.72
CA LEU A 170 -1.71 1.95 -0.83
C LEU A 170 -3.16 1.83 -0.41
N VAL A 171 -3.73 0.65 -0.61
CA VAL A 171 -5.10 0.34 -0.19
C VAL A 171 -5.05 -0.54 1.05
N GLU A 172 -5.54 0.00 2.16
CA GLU A 172 -5.79 -0.75 3.38
C GLU A 172 -7.20 -1.33 3.27
N THR A 173 -7.31 -2.62 2.98
CA THR A 173 -8.61 -3.26 2.72
C THR A 173 -9.47 -3.32 3.97
N ALA A 174 -8.85 -3.65 5.09
CA ALA A 174 -9.45 -3.68 6.42
C ALA A 174 -8.32 -3.81 7.44
N PHE A 175 -8.61 -3.57 8.72
CA PHE A 175 -7.63 -3.79 9.79
C PHE A 175 -7.78 -5.21 10.33
N ILE A 176 -6.78 -6.04 10.07
CA ILE A 176 -6.78 -7.46 10.51
C ILE A 176 -6.81 -7.59 12.04
N SER A 177 -6.39 -6.55 12.77
CA SER A 177 -6.44 -6.50 14.23
C SER A 177 -7.85 -6.31 14.79
N ASN A 178 -8.82 -5.89 13.97
CA ASN A 178 -10.21 -5.81 14.38
C ASN A 178 -10.88 -7.17 14.18
N PRO A 179 -11.47 -7.79 15.23
CA PRO A 179 -12.03 -9.13 15.11
C PRO A 179 -13.15 -9.28 14.08
N GLU A 180 -13.98 -8.27 13.90
CA GLU A 180 -15.05 -8.29 12.88
C GLU A 180 -14.47 -8.20 11.48
N GLU A 181 -13.50 -7.33 11.27
CA GLU A 181 -12.84 -7.18 9.97
C GLU A 181 -11.99 -8.41 9.63
N GLU A 182 -11.35 -9.02 10.62
CA GLU A 182 -10.65 -10.29 10.42
C GLU A 182 -11.60 -11.37 9.88
N ARG A 183 -12.80 -11.46 10.44
CA ARG A 183 -13.81 -12.40 9.95
C ARG A 183 -14.24 -12.11 8.52
N LEU A 184 -14.42 -10.84 8.16
CA LEU A 184 -14.73 -10.44 6.79
C LEU A 184 -13.61 -10.82 5.82
N LEU A 185 -12.36 -10.61 6.21
CA LEU A 185 -11.18 -10.97 5.40
C LEU A 185 -11.06 -12.48 5.22
N ALA A 186 -11.43 -13.26 6.21
CA ALA A 186 -11.36 -14.72 6.17
C ALA A 186 -12.48 -15.35 5.32
N GLY A 187 -13.63 -14.68 5.20
CA GLY A 187 -14.81 -15.20 4.52
C GLY A 187 -14.94 -14.84 3.04
N SER A 188 -13.97 -14.15 2.49
CA SER A 188 -13.99 -13.70 1.08
C SER A 188 -13.53 -14.77 0.10
#